data_5c9ce4928cbff87422515ccbb7458a69
#
_entry.id   5c9ce4928cbff87422515ccbb7458a69
#
_cell.length_a   1.000
_cell.length_b   1.000
_cell.length_c   1.000
_cell.angle_alpha   90.00
_cell.angle_beta   90.00
_cell.angle_gamma   90.00
#
_symmetry.space_group_name_H-M   'P 1'
#
loop_
_entity.id
_entity.type
_entity.pdbx_description
1 polymer ?
#
loop_
_entity_poly.entity_id
_entity_poly.type
_entity_poly.pdbx_seq_one_letter_code
_entity_poly.pdbx_strand_id
1 'polypeptide(L)'
;MSGGHCFDYRDISLAGDIFGYGRLDYDMDSEENKESRKIVRKRNYFEDAEISELIYDVFCLMHSFDWYKSGDTDENDYRESVKYFKTKWFGTPRNEQIEKVITDSIEQLKEDMYKTFDIPPK
;
A
#
# COMPACT_ATOMS: atom_id res chain seq x y z
N MET A 1 -2.00 -12.32 -22.52
CA MET A 1 -3.32 -12.09 -21.94
C MET A 1 -3.18 -11.35 -20.61
N SER A 2 -3.87 -10.27 -20.44
CA SER A 2 -3.69 -9.37 -19.30
C SER A 2 -4.63 -9.71 -18.15
N GLY A 3 -4.21 -10.50 -17.21
CA GLY A 3 -5.00 -10.90 -16.07
C GLY A 3 -6.03 -11.99 -16.37
N GLY A 4 -6.98 -12.17 -15.46
CA GLY A 4 -8.04 -13.17 -15.59
C GLY A 4 -7.67 -14.58 -15.20
N HIS A 5 -6.39 -14.84 -14.87
CA HIS A 5 -5.91 -16.19 -14.56
C HIS A 5 -6.38 -16.68 -13.17
N CYS A 6 -6.28 -15.83 -12.15
CA CYS A 6 -6.60 -16.20 -10.76
C CYS A 6 -8.05 -15.98 -10.40
N PHE A 7 -8.63 -14.89 -10.87
CA PHE A 7 -9.95 -14.42 -10.40
C PHE A 7 -11.00 -14.44 -11.49
N ASP A 8 -10.67 -14.88 -12.71
CA ASP A 8 -11.57 -14.93 -13.85
C ASP A 8 -12.30 -13.58 -14.09
N TYR A 9 -11.52 -12.49 -14.03
CA TYR A 9 -12.00 -11.10 -14.16
C TYR A 9 -13.01 -10.67 -13.09
N ARG A 10 -13.19 -11.44 -12.03
CA ARG A 10 -14.16 -11.10 -10.96
C ARG A 10 -13.76 -9.89 -10.18
N ASP A 11 -12.46 -9.63 -10.01
CA ASP A 11 -11.93 -8.43 -9.35
C ASP A 11 -12.42 -7.17 -10.08
N ILE A 12 -12.27 -7.11 -11.40
CA ILE A 12 -12.72 -5.97 -12.23
C ILE A 12 -14.24 -5.86 -12.21
N SER A 13 -14.92 -6.99 -12.44
CA SER A 13 -16.38 -7.03 -12.49
C SER A 13 -17.01 -6.60 -11.15
N LEU A 14 -16.49 -7.12 -10.05
CA LEU A 14 -16.99 -6.77 -8.72
C LEU A 14 -16.70 -5.32 -8.36
N ALA A 15 -15.51 -4.81 -8.69
CA ALA A 15 -15.19 -3.40 -8.50
C ALA A 15 -16.14 -2.51 -9.29
N GLY A 16 -16.47 -2.88 -10.52
CA GLY A 16 -17.46 -2.17 -11.34
C GLY A 16 -18.84 -2.18 -10.71
N ASP A 17 -19.27 -3.31 -10.17
CA ASP A 17 -20.57 -3.45 -9.51
C ASP A 17 -20.66 -2.61 -8.23
N ILE A 18 -19.60 -2.62 -7.42
CA ILE A 18 -19.59 -1.91 -6.13
C ILE A 18 -19.43 -0.41 -6.33
N PHE A 19 -18.46 0.00 -7.14
CA PHE A 19 -18.09 1.41 -7.26
C PHE A 19 -18.70 2.10 -8.47
N GLY A 20 -19.33 1.35 -9.37
CA GLY A 20 -19.79 1.84 -10.66
C GLY A 20 -18.64 2.25 -11.59
N TYR A 21 -17.43 1.76 -11.32
CA TYR A 21 -16.22 2.11 -12.07
C TYR A 21 -15.21 0.98 -11.92
N GLY A 22 -15.08 0.16 -12.97
CA GLY A 22 -14.31 -1.08 -12.94
C GLY A 22 -12.87 -0.97 -13.45
N ARG A 23 -12.28 0.22 -13.46
CA ARG A 23 -10.90 0.38 -13.91
C ARG A 23 -9.91 0.09 -12.80
N LEU A 24 -9.07 -0.91 -13.02
CA LEU A 24 -7.99 -1.30 -12.13
C LEU A 24 -6.71 -1.40 -12.96
N ASP A 25 -5.64 -0.77 -12.50
CA ASP A 25 -4.32 -0.93 -13.06
C ASP A 25 -3.47 -1.79 -12.12
N TYR A 26 -2.55 -2.59 -12.68
CA TYR A 26 -1.64 -3.41 -11.89
C TYR A 26 -0.67 -2.55 -11.06
N ASP A 27 -0.35 -1.35 -11.53
CA ASP A 27 0.46 -0.39 -10.78
C ASP A 27 -0.45 0.41 -9.85
N MET A 28 -0.34 0.14 -8.57
CA MET A 28 -1.18 0.77 -7.56
C MET A 28 -1.02 2.29 -7.51
N ASP A 29 0.14 2.83 -7.91
CA ASP A 29 0.42 4.26 -7.91
C ASP A 29 0.23 4.90 -9.30
N SER A 30 -0.45 4.24 -10.22
CA SER A 30 -0.71 4.79 -11.55
C SER A 30 -1.66 5.97 -11.49
N GLU A 31 -1.56 6.85 -12.50
CA GLU A 31 -2.48 7.98 -12.63
C GLU A 31 -3.93 7.52 -12.79
N GLU A 32 -4.14 6.42 -13.51
CA GLU A 32 -5.47 5.84 -13.68
C GLU A 32 -6.08 5.42 -12.34
N ASN A 33 -5.32 4.73 -11.50
CA ASN A 33 -5.79 4.35 -10.17
C ASN A 33 -5.99 5.55 -9.26
N LYS A 34 -5.15 6.58 -9.35
CA LYS A 34 -5.33 7.82 -8.60
C LYS A 34 -6.64 8.51 -8.94
N GLU A 35 -6.96 8.62 -10.22
CA GLU A 35 -8.23 9.20 -10.66
C GLU A 35 -9.42 8.36 -10.21
N SER A 36 -9.32 7.05 -10.31
CA SER A 36 -10.35 6.13 -9.84
C SER A 36 -10.60 6.25 -8.34
N ARG A 37 -9.55 6.43 -7.54
CA ARG A 37 -9.67 6.62 -6.09
C ARG A 37 -10.46 7.89 -5.75
N LYS A 38 -10.26 8.97 -6.49
CA LYS A 38 -11.03 10.21 -6.31
C LYS A 38 -12.51 9.97 -6.53
N ILE A 39 -12.86 9.23 -7.58
CA ILE A 39 -14.24 8.87 -7.90
C ILE A 39 -14.83 7.99 -6.81
N VAL A 40 -14.11 6.98 -6.34
CA VAL A 40 -14.52 6.06 -5.29
C VAL A 40 -14.81 6.82 -3.98
N ARG A 41 -13.94 7.75 -3.59
CA ARG A 41 -14.14 8.58 -2.40
C ARG A 41 -15.36 9.48 -2.54
N LYS A 42 -15.57 10.06 -3.70
CA LYS A 42 -16.71 10.94 -3.97
C LYS A 42 -18.04 10.17 -3.91
N ARG A 43 -18.07 8.97 -4.48
CA ARG A 43 -19.28 8.13 -4.47
C ARG A 43 -19.60 7.58 -3.10
N ASN A 44 -18.58 7.35 -2.28
CA ASN A 44 -18.73 6.98 -0.87
C ASN A 44 -19.63 5.77 -0.64
N TYR A 45 -19.42 4.70 -1.41
CA TYR A 45 -20.29 3.52 -1.42
C TYR A 45 -20.50 2.91 -0.02
N PHE A 46 -19.44 2.87 0.79
CA PHE A 46 -19.52 2.28 2.14
C PHE A 46 -19.81 3.31 3.23
N GLU A 47 -20.31 4.48 2.87
CA GLU A 47 -20.62 5.57 3.79
C GLU A 47 -19.40 6.07 4.59
N ASP A 48 -18.20 5.78 4.06
CA ASP A 48 -16.91 6.23 4.60
C ASP A 48 -15.91 6.29 3.45
N ALA A 49 -15.35 7.48 3.19
CA ALA A 49 -14.46 7.69 2.07
C ALA A 49 -13.17 6.88 2.20
N GLU A 50 -12.62 6.78 3.40
CA GLU A 50 -11.39 6.04 3.65
C GLU A 50 -11.60 4.53 3.47
N ILE A 51 -12.68 4.00 4.00
CA ILE A 51 -13.04 2.58 3.82
C ILE A 51 -13.32 2.28 2.34
N SER A 52 -14.00 3.18 1.64
CA SER A 52 -14.24 3.00 0.21
C SER A 52 -12.94 2.92 -0.58
N GLU A 53 -11.97 3.78 -0.27
CA GLU A 53 -10.64 3.75 -0.89
C GLU A 53 -9.86 2.50 -0.50
N LEU A 54 -9.94 2.07 0.76
CA LEU A 54 -9.29 0.84 1.21
C LEU A 54 -9.79 -0.38 0.41
N ILE A 55 -11.10 -0.52 0.28
CA ILE A 55 -11.70 -1.63 -0.47
C ILE A 55 -11.29 -1.55 -1.94
N TYR A 56 -11.28 -0.36 -2.53
CA TYR A 56 -10.80 -0.17 -3.90
C TYR A 56 -9.33 -0.63 -4.04
N ASP A 57 -8.47 -0.25 -3.09
CA ASP A 57 -7.06 -0.63 -3.11
C ASP A 57 -6.87 -2.14 -2.94
N VAL A 58 -7.74 -2.82 -2.20
CA VAL A 58 -7.74 -4.29 -2.12
C VAL A 58 -7.96 -4.89 -3.51
N PHE A 59 -8.92 -4.37 -4.28
CA PHE A 59 -9.14 -4.83 -5.65
C PHE A 59 -7.94 -4.55 -6.55
N CYS A 60 -7.30 -3.40 -6.41
CA CYS A 60 -6.08 -3.09 -7.16
C CYS A 60 -4.96 -4.09 -6.85
N LEU A 61 -4.80 -4.45 -5.58
CA LEU A 61 -3.79 -5.43 -5.16
C LEU A 61 -4.12 -6.83 -5.73
N MET A 62 -5.38 -7.23 -5.69
CA MET A 62 -5.82 -8.49 -6.30
C MET A 62 -5.53 -8.50 -7.80
N HIS A 63 -5.77 -7.41 -8.48
CA HIS A 63 -5.49 -7.28 -9.90
C HIS A 63 -3.99 -7.36 -10.20
N SER A 64 -3.16 -6.70 -9.37
CA SER A 64 -1.70 -6.81 -9.47
C SER A 64 -1.22 -8.25 -9.31
N PHE A 65 -1.79 -8.99 -8.36
CA PHE A 65 -1.48 -10.41 -8.17
C PHE A 65 -1.88 -11.25 -9.37
N ASP A 66 -3.06 -11.01 -9.93
CA ASP A 66 -3.56 -11.72 -11.10
C ASP A 66 -2.62 -11.53 -12.32
N TRP A 67 -2.19 -10.29 -12.56
CA TRP A 67 -1.24 -10.00 -13.64
C TRP A 67 0.10 -10.70 -13.43
N TYR A 68 0.59 -10.74 -12.20
CA TYR A 68 1.81 -11.47 -11.88
C TYR A 68 1.65 -12.97 -12.15
N LYS A 69 0.57 -13.59 -11.70
CA LYS A 69 0.32 -15.03 -11.92
C LYS A 69 0.01 -15.37 -13.37
N SER A 70 -0.49 -14.43 -14.13
CA SER A 70 -0.73 -14.58 -15.57
C SER A 70 0.53 -14.37 -16.42
N GLY A 71 1.65 -13.95 -15.82
CA GLY A 71 2.90 -13.71 -16.51
C GLY A 71 3.02 -12.35 -17.20
N ASP A 72 2.06 -11.44 -16.98
CA ASP A 72 2.06 -10.12 -17.60
C ASP A 72 2.98 -9.13 -16.85
N THR A 73 3.24 -9.37 -15.57
CA THR A 73 4.19 -8.62 -14.76
C THR A 73 5.09 -9.58 -14.01
N ASP A 74 6.19 -9.09 -13.47
CA ASP A 74 7.11 -9.94 -12.70
C ASP A 74 6.82 -9.87 -11.19
N GLU A 75 7.55 -10.69 -10.42
CA GLU A 75 7.39 -10.73 -8.97
C GLU A 75 7.73 -9.38 -8.32
N ASN A 76 8.70 -8.64 -8.85
CA ASN A 76 9.07 -7.34 -8.31
C ASN A 76 7.92 -6.34 -8.41
N ASP A 77 7.20 -6.32 -9.52
CA ASP A 77 6.03 -5.46 -9.70
C ASP A 77 4.96 -5.77 -8.64
N TYR A 78 4.70 -7.04 -8.40
CA TYR A 78 3.75 -7.44 -7.38
C TYR A 78 4.23 -7.06 -5.97
N ARG A 79 5.51 -7.29 -5.66
CA ARG A 79 6.08 -6.94 -4.35
C ARG A 79 6.04 -5.43 -4.08
N GLU A 80 6.25 -4.62 -5.11
CA GLU A 80 6.09 -3.16 -5.00
C GLU A 80 4.63 -2.78 -4.69
N SER A 81 3.67 -3.44 -5.30
CA SER A 81 2.25 -3.23 -5.02
C SER A 81 1.91 -3.61 -3.56
N VAL A 82 2.43 -4.73 -3.07
CA VAL A 82 2.25 -5.15 -1.68
C VAL A 82 2.84 -4.11 -0.72
N LYS A 83 4.05 -3.64 -1.01
CA LYS A 83 4.73 -2.62 -0.20
C LYS A 83 3.93 -1.33 -0.16
N TYR A 84 3.45 -0.87 -1.31
CA TYR A 84 2.62 0.32 -1.41
C TYR A 84 1.37 0.18 -0.53
N PHE A 85 0.67 -0.93 -0.64
CA PHE A 85 -0.56 -1.18 0.11
C PHE A 85 -0.29 -1.19 1.62
N LYS A 86 0.72 -1.94 2.06
CA LYS A 86 1.07 -2.04 3.48
C LYS A 86 1.50 -0.70 4.06
N THR A 87 2.33 0.06 3.34
CA THR A 87 2.80 1.36 3.80
C THR A 87 1.65 2.35 3.91
N LYS A 88 0.76 2.36 2.93
CA LYS A 88 -0.38 3.28 2.90
C LYS A 88 -1.39 3.00 4.02
N TRP A 89 -1.74 1.73 4.24
CA TRP A 89 -2.86 1.37 5.13
C TRP A 89 -2.43 0.92 6.52
N PHE A 90 -1.22 0.40 6.67
CA PHE A 90 -0.69 -0.06 7.96
C PHE A 90 0.49 0.77 8.46
N GLY A 91 0.95 1.74 7.68
CA GLY A 91 2.11 2.55 7.98
C GLY A 91 3.43 1.80 7.72
N THR A 92 4.52 2.33 8.27
CA THR A 92 5.85 1.71 8.14
C THR A 92 5.82 0.30 8.70
N PRO A 93 6.47 -0.68 8.04
CA PRO A 93 6.53 -2.05 8.56
C PRO A 93 6.98 -2.09 10.02
N ARG A 94 6.34 -2.95 10.81
CA ARG A 94 6.55 -3.00 12.26
C ARG A 94 8.02 -3.17 12.66
N ASN A 95 8.76 -3.99 11.93
CA ASN A 95 10.19 -4.20 12.20
C ASN A 95 11.00 -2.93 12.04
N GLU A 96 10.75 -2.16 10.97
CA GLU A 96 11.43 -0.89 10.74
C GLU A 96 11.06 0.15 11.80
N GLN A 97 9.81 0.17 12.25
CA GLN A 97 9.37 1.06 13.32
C GLN A 97 10.09 0.72 14.63
N ILE A 98 10.21 -0.55 14.98
CA ILE A 98 10.90 -1.01 16.19
C ILE A 98 12.38 -0.64 16.11
N GLU A 99 13.05 -0.93 14.99
CA GLU A 99 14.46 -0.60 14.79
C GLU A 99 14.70 0.90 14.91
N LYS A 100 13.85 1.72 14.33
CA LYS A 100 13.96 3.17 14.43
C LYS A 100 13.82 3.65 15.87
N VAL A 101 12.85 3.16 16.62
CA VAL A 101 12.66 3.51 18.02
C VAL A 101 13.88 3.13 18.85
N ILE A 102 14.43 1.93 18.63
CA ILE A 102 15.62 1.47 19.34
C ILE A 102 16.82 2.36 19.02
N THR A 103 17.05 2.67 17.75
CA THR A 103 18.15 3.52 17.29
C THR A 103 18.04 4.92 17.90
N ASP A 104 16.89 5.56 17.82
CA ASP A 104 16.66 6.88 18.37
C ASP A 104 16.87 6.89 19.89
N SER A 105 16.41 5.85 20.59
CA SER A 105 16.58 5.72 22.04
C SER A 105 18.04 5.58 22.45
N ILE A 106 18.84 4.82 21.68
CA ILE A 106 20.28 4.65 21.94
C ILE A 106 21.01 5.98 21.72
N GLU A 107 20.71 6.71 20.66
CA GLU A 107 21.32 8.02 20.38
C GLU A 107 21.02 9.02 21.49
N GLN A 108 19.77 9.07 21.94
CA GLN A 108 19.37 9.96 23.03
C GLN A 108 20.10 9.61 24.34
N LEU A 109 20.24 8.33 24.63
CA LEU A 109 20.95 7.87 25.81
C LEU A 109 22.44 8.26 25.78
N LYS A 110 23.08 8.15 24.61
CA LYS A 110 24.48 8.57 24.43
C LYS A 110 24.65 10.07 24.70
N GLU A 111 23.78 10.90 24.16
CA GLU A 111 23.81 12.34 24.39
C GLU A 111 23.66 12.68 25.87
N ASP A 112 22.74 12.04 26.55
CA ASP A 112 22.49 12.25 27.97
C ASP A 112 23.70 11.83 28.81
N MET A 113 24.36 10.75 28.49
CA MET A 113 25.57 10.29 29.14
C MET A 113 26.71 11.28 28.97
N TYR A 114 26.93 11.79 27.75
CA TYR A 114 27.98 12.78 27.51
C TYR A 114 27.74 14.06 28.29
N LYS A 115 26.52 14.51 28.39
CA LYS A 115 26.17 15.68 29.19
C LYS A 115 26.39 15.46 30.70
N THR A 116 26.00 14.27 31.19
CA THR A 116 26.10 13.91 32.60
C THR A 116 27.56 13.83 33.07
N PHE A 117 28.43 13.26 32.23
CA PHE A 117 29.83 13.05 32.56
C PHE A 117 30.77 14.11 32.01
N ASP A 118 30.24 15.14 31.35
CA ASP A 118 31.02 16.21 30.71
C ASP A 118 32.07 15.66 29.73
N ILE A 119 31.70 14.61 28.99
CA ILE A 119 32.58 13.99 27.98
C ILE A 119 32.20 14.53 26.61
N PRO A 120 33.15 15.10 25.82
CA PRO A 120 32.83 15.56 24.47
C PRO A 120 32.38 14.39 23.57
N PRO A 121 31.35 14.59 22.76
CA PRO A 121 30.94 13.55 21.77
C PRO A 121 32.06 13.32 20.75
N LYS A 122 32.31 12.06 20.46
CA LYS A 122 33.30 11.68 19.45
C LYS A 122 32.76 11.70 18.04
#